data_b9b5f511842490190770efc06da5cabf
#
_entry.id   b9b5f511842490190770efc06da5cabf
#
_cell.length_a   1.000
_cell.length_b   1.000
_cell.length_c   1.000
_cell.angle_alpha   90.00
_cell.angle_beta   90.00
_cell.angle_gamma   90.00
#
_symmetry.space_group_name_H-M   'P 1'
#
loop_
_entity.id
_entity.type
_entity.pdbx_description
1 polymer ?
#
loop_
_entity_poly.entity_id
_entity_poly.type
_entity_poly.pdbx_seq_one_letter_code
_entity_poly.pdbx_strand_id
1 'polypeptide(L)'
;MNLLRMQLPPLNALVIFEAAGRLASFTKAAQELNMTQAAVSYGMKQLEAAVGTGLFRREHQRVKLTEEGRRYHQDVTLALEHLRRSTETLRRSQSGTHVTLSCSTAFASWWMLPRLSLFRQDNP
;
A
#
# COMPACT_ATOMS: atom_id res chain seq x y z
N MET A 1 -7.23 5.95 23.70
CA MET A 1 -6.00 5.33 23.19
C MET A 1 -6.26 4.89 21.74
N ASN A 2 -5.43 5.32 20.83
CA ASN A 2 -5.64 4.99 19.41
C ASN A 2 -4.98 3.66 19.07
N LEU A 3 -5.77 2.61 18.95
CA LEU A 3 -5.27 1.26 18.67
C LEU A 3 -4.57 1.16 17.31
N LEU A 4 -5.08 1.84 16.29
CA LEU A 4 -4.45 1.81 14.97
C LEU A 4 -3.04 2.38 15.00
N ARG A 5 -2.85 3.49 15.71
CA ARG A 5 -1.53 4.10 15.83
C ARG A 5 -0.54 3.18 16.54
N MET A 6 -1.01 2.41 17.51
CA MET A 6 -0.16 1.51 18.28
C MET A 6 0.14 0.20 17.55
N GLN A 7 -0.79 -0.28 16.73
CA GLN A 7 -0.70 -1.59 16.10
C GLN A 7 -0.15 -1.54 14.68
N LEU A 8 -0.22 -0.38 14.03
CA LEU A 8 0.26 -0.24 12.66
C LEU A 8 1.68 0.34 12.62
N PRO A 9 2.53 -0.15 11.71
CA PRO A 9 3.78 0.52 11.41
C PRO A 9 3.52 1.91 10.81
N PRO A 10 4.53 2.80 10.80
CA PRO A 10 4.38 4.09 10.12
C PRO A 10 4.02 3.90 8.65
N LEU A 11 3.09 4.72 8.16
CA LEU A 11 2.63 4.62 6.77
C LEU A 11 3.79 4.74 5.78
N ASN A 12 4.73 5.64 6.05
CA ASN A 12 5.88 5.84 5.17
C ASN A 12 6.73 4.57 5.05
N ALA A 13 6.89 3.82 6.15
CA ALA A 13 7.61 2.54 6.10
C ALA A 13 6.90 1.52 5.21
N LEU A 14 5.57 1.52 5.21
CA LEU A 14 4.78 0.64 4.35
C LEU A 14 4.91 1.01 2.88
N VAL A 15 4.98 2.30 2.57
CA VAL A 15 5.21 2.78 1.21
C VAL A 15 6.59 2.34 0.71
N ILE A 16 7.61 2.48 1.54
CA ILE A 16 8.97 2.02 1.21
C ILE A 16 8.98 0.49 1.01
N PHE A 17 8.31 -0.24 1.88
CA PHE A 17 8.22 -1.70 1.80
C PHE A 17 7.54 -2.17 0.50
N GLU A 18 6.48 -1.51 0.09
CA GLU A 18 5.80 -1.82 -1.17
C GLU A 18 6.76 -1.69 -2.35
N ALA A 19 7.46 -0.57 -2.45
CA ALA A 19 8.40 -0.32 -3.54
C ALA A 19 9.58 -1.30 -3.50
N ALA A 20 10.15 -1.53 -2.34
CA ALA A 20 11.31 -2.43 -2.18
C ALA A 20 10.95 -3.88 -2.52
N GLY A 21 9.78 -4.32 -2.14
CA GLY A 21 9.30 -5.68 -2.46
C GLY A 21 8.97 -5.84 -3.93
N ARG A 22 8.29 -4.87 -4.51
CA ARG A 22 7.89 -4.90 -5.92
C ARG A 22 9.11 -4.86 -6.84
N LEU A 23 10.09 -4.03 -6.53
CA LEU A 23 11.30 -3.84 -7.36
C LEU A 23 12.40 -4.86 -7.03
N ALA A 24 12.29 -5.59 -5.93
CA ALA A 24 13.30 -6.52 -5.43
C ALA A 24 14.69 -5.87 -5.35
N SER A 25 14.73 -4.60 -4.95
CA SER A 25 15.95 -3.80 -4.91
C SER A 25 15.75 -2.59 -4.03
N PHE A 26 16.62 -2.41 -3.04
CA PHE A 26 16.62 -1.21 -2.20
C PHE A 26 17.12 0.01 -2.98
N THR A 27 18.06 -0.19 -3.89
CA THR A 27 18.58 0.89 -4.73
C THR A 27 17.50 1.45 -5.66
N LYS A 28 16.76 0.56 -6.33
CA LYS A 28 15.68 0.98 -7.23
C LYS A 28 14.54 1.62 -6.46
N ALA A 29 14.19 1.08 -5.28
CA ALA A 29 13.17 1.68 -4.43
C ALA A 29 13.58 3.09 -3.99
N ALA A 30 14.83 3.28 -3.61
CA ALA A 30 15.36 4.59 -3.25
C ALA A 30 15.23 5.58 -4.39
N GLN A 31 15.57 5.16 -5.61
CA GLN A 31 15.44 5.99 -6.81
C GLN A 31 13.98 6.38 -7.06
N GLU A 32 13.07 5.43 -6.99
CA GLU A 32 11.64 5.69 -7.21
C GLU A 32 11.08 6.68 -6.19
N LEU A 33 11.52 6.57 -4.93
CA LEU A 33 11.00 7.36 -3.82
C LEU A 33 11.81 8.64 -3.53
N ASN A 34 12.83 8.93 -4.31
CA ASN A 34 13.74 10.06 -4.09
C ASN A 34 14.36 10.03 -2.69
N MET A 35 14.85 8.86 -2.30
CA MET A 35 15.49 8.62 -1.01
C MET A 35 16.89 8.07 -1.22
N THR A 36 17.69 8.05 -0.16
CA THR A 36 18.97 7.34 -0.18
C THR A 36 18.76 5.85 0.04
N GLN A 37 19.65 5.03 -0.48
CA GLN A 37 19.60 3.58 -0.22
C GLN A 37 19.74 3.29 1.29
N ALA A 38 20.58 4.06 1.99
CA ALA A 38 20.73 3.92 3.43
C ALA A 38 19.41 4.17 4.18
N ALA A 39 18.63 5.17 3.74
CA ALA A 39 17.34 5.47 4.33
C ALA A 39 16.33 4.32 4.10
N VAL A 40 16.31 3.75 2.89
CA VAL A 40 15.47 2.60 2.58
C VAL A 40 15.86 1.40 3.44
N SER A 41 17.13 1.10 3.51
CA SER A 41 17.65 -0.02 4.32
C SER A 41 17.31 0.15 5.79
N TYR A 42 17.49 1.36 6.32
CA TYR A 42 17.14 1.69 7.70
C TYR A 42 15.64 1.52 7.95
N GLY A 43 14.82 2.07 7.06
CA GLY A 43 13.36 1.95 7.17
C GLY A 43 12.88 0.51 7.17
N MET A 44 13.51 -0.35 6.37
CA MET A 44 13.14 -1.76 6.33
C MET A 44 13.54 -2.50 7.60
N LYS A 45 14.70 -2.20 8.17
CA LYS A 45 15.09 -2.77 9.47
C LYS A 45 14.14 -2.34 10.58
N GLN A 46 13.72 -1.08 10.58
CA GLN A 46 12.73 -0.56 11.52
C GLN A 46 11.40 -1.31 11.38
N LEU A 47 10.95 -1.51 10.14
CA LEU A 47 9.72 -2.24 9.87
C LEU A 47 9.81 -3.68 10.37
N GLU A 48 10.89 -4.38 10.05
CA GLU A 48 11.09 -5.76 10.51
C GLU A 48 11.09 -5.85 12.03
N ALA A 49 11.71 -4.90 12.72
CA ALA A 49 11.69 -4.83 14.16
C ALA A 49 10.28 -4.60 14.71
N ALA A 50 9.50 -3.74 14.06
CA ALA A 50 8.13 -3.42 14.47
C ALA A 50 7.19 -4.61 14.31
N VAL A 51 7.32 -5.39 13.23
CA VAL A 51 6.45 -6.55 12.98
C VAL A 51 6.99 -7.84 13.62
N GLY A 52 8.25 -7.83 14.06
CA GLY A 52 8.84 -8.94 14.78
C GLY A 52 9.31 -10.12 13.93
N THR A 53 9.47 -9.93 12.62
CA THR A 53 9.98 -10.98 11.72
C THR A 53 10.72 -10.37 10.55
N GLY A 54 11.60 -11.14 9.92
CA GLY A 54 12.29 -10.72 8.71
C GLY A 54 11.36 -10.75 7.53
N LEU A 55 11.37 -9.66 6.77
CA LEU A 55 10.55 -9.52 5.57
C LEU A 55 11.37 -9.66 4.30
N PHE A 56 12.68 -9.44 4.40
CA PHE A 56 13.62 -9.55 3.29
C PHE A 56 14.75 -10.49 3.65
N ARG A 57 15.30 -11.14 2.63
CA ARG A 57 16.55 -11.89 2.72
C ARG A 57 17.47 -11.47 1.60
N ARG A 58 18.78 -11.51 1.85
CA ARG A 58 19.76 -11.26 0.81
C ARG A 58 20.16 -12.56 0.14
N GLU A 59 20.09 -12.57 -1.18
CA GLU A 59 20.43 -13.72 -1.99
C GLU A 59 21.16 -13.25 -3.24
N HIS A 60 22.43 -13.62 -3.38
CA HIS A 60 23.28 -13.24 -4.51
C HIS A 60 23.28 -11.71 -4.78
N GLN A 61 23.51 -10.92 -3.73
CA GLN A 61 23.51 -9.44 -3.78
C GLN A 61 22.15 -8.84 -4.13
N ARG A 62 21.10 -9.65 -4.22
CA ARG A 62 19.74 -9.17 -4.43
C ARG A 62 18.96 -9.27 -3.14
N VAL A 63 17.89 -8.52 -3.08
CA VAL A 63 16.97 -8.55 -1.95
C VAL A 63 15.71 -9.27 -2.41
N LYS A 64 15.30 -10.29 -1.66
CA LYS A 64 14.06 -11.01 -1.93
C LYS A 64 13.18 -11.00 -0.71
N LEU A 65 11.88 -11.02 -0.92
CA LEU A 65 10.92 -11.17 0.17
C LEU A 65 11.01 -12.59 0.75
N THR A 66 10.97 -12.68 2.07
CA THR A 66 10.73 -13.97 2.73
C THR A 66 9.29 -14.41 2.47
N GLU A 67 8.92 -15.63 2.89
CA GLU A 67 7.53 -16.08 2.77
C GLU A 67 6.58 -15.16 3.54
N GLU A 68 6.95 -14.78 4.76
CA GLU A 68 6.18 -13.83 5.57
C GLU A 68 6.14 -12.45 4.90
N GLY A 69 7.27 -12.00 4.36
CA GLY A 69 7.36 -10.75 3.63
C GLY A 69 6.47 -10.73 2.41
N ARG A 70 6.40 -11.84 1.66
CA ARG A 70 5.56 -11.94 0.48
C ARG A 70 4.08 -11.81 0.82
N ARG A 71 3.64 -12.50 1.86
CA ARG A 71 2.24 -12.42 2.32
C ARG A 71 1.90 -11.02 2.79
N TYR A 72 2.76 -10.43 3.60
CA TYR A 72 2.56 -9.09 4.11
C TYR A 72 2.57 -8.07 2.97
N HIS A 73 3.47 -8.23 2.00
CA HIS A 73 3.55 -7.35 0.84
C HIS A 73 2.26 -7.34 0.02
N GLN A 74 1.64 -8.50 -0.16
CA GLN A 74 0.35 -8.58 -0.87
C GLN A 74 -0.71 -7.75 -0.15
N ASP A 75 -0.82 -7.90 1.17
CA ASP A 75 -1.80 -7.18 1.97
C ASP A 75 -1.52 -5.67 1.99
N VAL A 76 -0.27 -5.29 2.16
CA VAL A 76 0.15 -3.88 2.16
C VAL A 76 -0.13 -3.24 0.81
N THR A 77 0.19 -3.93 -0.28
CA THR A 77 -0.05 -3.43 -1.63
C THR A 77 -1.53 -3.17 -1.86
N LEU A 78 -2.40 -4.09 -1.47
CA LEU A 78 -3.85 -3.91 -1.60
C LEU A 78 -4.35 -2.73 -0.76
N ALA A 79 -3.88 -2.61 0.47
CA ALA A 79 -4.30 -1.54 1.36
C ALA A 79 -3.87 -0.16 0.84
N LEU A 80 -2.61 -0.05 0.41
CA LEU A 80 -2.08 1.21 -0.13
C LEU A 80 -2.76 1.59 -1.43
N GLU A 81 -3.00 0.62 -2.31
CA GLU A 81 -3.70 0.86 -3.57
C GLU A 81 -5.13 1.32 -3.34
N HIS A 82 -5.81 0.75 -2.36
CA HIS A 82 -7.15 1.19 -1.98
C HIS A 82 -7.14 2.63 -1.48
N LEU A 83 -6.20 2.99 -0.61
CA LEU A 83 -6.06 4.36 -0.12
C LEU A 83 -5.75 5.33 -1.26
N ARG A 84 -4.86 4.93 -2.18
CA ARG A 84 -4.51 5.75 -3.33
C ARG A 84 -5.75 6.08 -4.18
N ARG A 85 -6.55 5.07 -4.48
CA ARG A 85 -7.77 5.24 -5.27
C ARG A 85 -8.79 6.11 -4.58
N SER A 86 -8.98 5.92 -3.28
CA SER A 86 -9.90 6.73 -2.49
C SER A 86 -9.48 8.19 -2.48
N THR A 87 -8.18 8.44 -2.34
CA THR A 87 -7.63 9.79 -2.36
C THR A 87 -7.83 10.44 -3.72
N GLU A 88 -7.57 9.69 -4.79
CA GLU A 88 -7.76 10.18 -6.17
C GLU A 88 -9.23 10.53 -6.44
N THR A 89 -10.15 9.69 -5.97
CA THR A 89 -11.58 9.93 -6.11
C THR A 89 -12.00 11.23 -5.42
N LEU A 90 -11.48 11.48 -4.21
CA LEU A 90 -11.77 12.74 -3.50
C LEU A 90 -11.24 13.95 -4.25
N ARG A 91 -10.03 13.87 -4.80
CA ARG A 91 -9.43 14.96 -5.57
C ARG A 91 -10.23 15.29 -6.82
N ARG A 92 -10.71 14.25 -7.52
CA ARG A 92 -11.52 14.43 -8.73
C ARG A 92 -12.89 15.01 -8.41
N SER A 93 -13.50 14.62 -7.31
CA SER A 93 -14.80 15.17 -6.90
C SER A 93 -14.71 16.65 -6.55
N GLN A 94 -13.51 17.14 -6.17
CA GLN A 94 -13.28 18.56 -5.91
C GLN A 94 -13.11 19.37 -7.20
N SER A 95 -12.69 18.73 -8.31
CA SER A 95 -12.31 19.44 -9.54
C SER A 95 -13.29 19.30 -10.69
N GLY A 96 -14.38 18.51 -10.58
CA GLY A 96 -15.29 18.31 -11.69
C GLY A 96 -16.60 17.62 -11.34
N THR A 97 -17.50 17.56 -12.37
CA THR A 97 -18.82 16.96 -12.25
C THR A 97 -18.83 15.45 -12.49
N HIS A 98 -17.69 14.87 -12.86
CA HIS A 98 -17.59 13.44 -13.17
C HIS A 98 -16.75 12.72 -12.12
N VAL A 99 -17.31 11.68 -11.53
CA VAL A 99 -16.60 10.78 -10.61
C VAL A 99 -16.29 9.50 -11.37
N THR A 100 -14.99 9.22 -11.54
CA THR A 100 -14.55 7.95 -12.10
C THR A 100 -14.11 7.06 -10.95
N LEU A 101 -14.82 5.94 -10.77
CA LEU A 101 -14.49 4.97 -9.74
C LEU A 101 -13.64 3.87 -10.37
N SER A 102 -12.42 3.73 -9.87
CA SER A 102 -11.51 2.66 -10.26
C SER A 102 -11.29 1.74 -9.08
N CYS A 103 -11.66 0.48 -9.21
CA CYS A 103 -11.54 -0.49 -8.14
C CYS A 103 -11.24 -1.88 -8.71
N SER A 104 -10.78 -2.80 -7.85
CA SER A 104 -10.61 -4.19 -8.24
C SER A 104 -11.97 -4.84 -8.51
N THR A 105 -11.99 -5.86 -9.36
CA THR A 105 -13.22 -6.61 -9.67
C THR A 105 -13.87 -7.19 -8.41
N ALA A 106 -13.07 -7.71 -7.49
CA ALA A 106 -13.58 -8.27 -6.25
C ALA A 106 -14.26 -7.20 -5.39
N PHE A 107 -13.65 -6.02 -5.26
CA PHE A 107 -14.22 -4.90 -4.50
C PHE A 107 -15.52 -4.42 -5.14
N ALA A 108 -15.52 -4.25 -6.47
CA ALA A 108 -16.70 -3.81 -7.21
C ALA A 108 -17.86 -4.78 -7.03
N SER A 109 -17.62 -6.08 -7.18
CA SER A 109 -18.67 -7.10 -7.08
C SER A 109 -19.21 -7.26 -5.67
N TRP A 110 -18.34 -7.18 -4.67
CA TRP A 110 -18.68 -7.50 -3.29
C TRP A 110 -19.29 -6.34 -2.53
N TRP A 111 -18.79 -5.14 -2.77
CA TRP A 111 -19.12 -4.00 -1.90
C TRP A 111 -19.82 -2.88 -2.66
N MET A 112 -19.29 -2.49 -3.81
CA MET A 112 -19.72 -1.27 -4.47
C MET A 112 -20.99 -1.42 -5.30
N LEU A 113 -21.11 -2.51 -6.09
CA LEU A 113 -22.27 -2.69 -6.96
C LEU A 113 -23.61 -2.76 -6.20
N PRO A 114 -23.72 -3.50 -5.08
CA PRO A 114 -24.97 -3.48 -4.32
C PRO A 114 -25.32 -2.10 -3.77
N ARG A 115 -24.31 -1.29 -3.45
CA ARG A 115 -24.53 0.06 -2.88
C ARG A 115 -24.82 1.11 -3.94
N LEU A 116 -24.35 0.93 -5.17
CA LEU A 116 -24.64 1.84 -6.27
C LEU A 116 -26.12 1.85 -6.62
N SER A 117 -26.80 0.72 -6.59
CA SER A 117 -28.23 0.66 -6.90
C SER A 117 -29.03 1.45 -5.88
N LEU A 118 -28.69 1.35 -4.59
CA LEU A 118 -29.32 2.14 -3.53
C LEU A 118 -29.03 3.64 -3.71
N PHE A 119 -27.79 3.99 -4.03
CA PHE A 119 -27.41 5.37 -4.27
C PHE A 119 -28.18 6.00 -5.43
N ARG A 120 -28.39 5.23 -6.53
CA ARG A 120 -29.15 5.71 -7.68
C ARG A 120 -30.64 5.89 -7.39
N GLN A 121 -31.21 5.12 -6.47
CA GLN A 121 -32.59 5.30 -6.04
C GLN A 121 -32.77 6.61 -5.29
N ASP A 122 -31.80 6.99 -4.48
CA ASP A 122 -31.84 8.22 -3.69
C ASP A 122 -31.39 9.45 -4.48
N ASN A 123 -30.61 9.25 -5.56
CA ASN A 123 -30.06 10.33 -6.39
C ASN A 123 -30.24 10.00 -7.88
N PRO A 124 -31.48 10.05 -8.40
CA PRO A 124 -31.76 9.72 -9.79
C PRO A 124 -31.19 10.71 -10.80
#